data_cc292689ff5824ec1d8cf405fcf43874
#
_entry.id   cc292689ff5824ec1d8cf405fcf43874
#
_cell.length_a   1.000
_cell.length_b   1.000
_cell.length_c   1.000
_cell.angle_alpha   90.00
_cell.angle_beta   90.00
_cell.angle_gamma   90.00
#
_symmetry.space_group_name_H-M   'P 1'
#
loop_
_entity.id
_entity.type
_entity.pdbx_description
1 polymer ?
#
loop_
_entity_poly.entity_id
_entity_poly.type
_entity_poly.pdbx_seq_one_letter_code
_entity_poly.pdbx_strand_id
1 'polypeptide(L)'
;MTGLIVLGILLAYIAIGVGIAVLAKGVWKVVVIAAFILIPTWDIVPGKIALAHYCDKEGGIKIYRSIDGVEGFLSLDGEAYEEYFKHFGYKYVEITKPGRDPRTSKVVNTEYARVTLGSDGRLKEEKVDRPLSRYAYKEAPRLGEGRMAFGIVRNIDSILDLRTNEVLATRTEIYWRGNWLQRYASPILGAGGYCGKDLSEYKKFYVETLRPIAKVV
;
A
#
# COMPACT_ATOMS: atom_id res chain seq x y z
N MET A 1 22.83 -10.07 -0.35
CA MET A 1 24.01 -9.49 0.37
C MET A 1 23.61 -8.65 1.59
N THR A 2 22.50 -7.95 1.59
CA THR A 2 22.02 -7.12 2.73
C THR A 2 21.83 -7.87 4.05
N GLY A 3 21.36 -9.12 4.05
CA GLY A 3 21.09 -9.89 5.26
C GLY A 3 22.34 -10.21 6.11
N LEU A 4 23.47 -10.51 5.45
CA LEU A 4 24.73 -10.80 6.16
C LEU A 4 25.30 -9.57 6.86
N ILE A 5 25.17 -8.39 6.25
CA ILE A 5 25.60 -7.11 6.84
C ILE A 5 24.75 -6.80 8.06
N VAL A 6 23.44 -6.97 7.97
CA VAL A 6 22.52 -6.75 9.10
C VAL A 6 22.79 -7.70 10.24
N LEU A 7 23.04 -8.98 9.94
CA LEU A 7 23.43 -9.98 10.95
C LEU A 7 24.74 -9.59 11.64
N GLY A 8 25.74 -9.14 10.88
CA GLY A 8 27.03 -8.66 11.42
C GLY A 8 26.85 -7.46 12.37
N ILE A 9 26.02 -6.47 11.97
CA ILE A 9 25.71 -5.31 12.83
C ILE A 9 25.00 -5.75 14.11
N LEU A 10 24.06 -6.66 14.03
CA LEU A 10 23.32 -7.17 15.19
C LEU A 10 24.25 -7.92 16.16
N LEU A 11 25.12 -8.77 15.63
CA LEU A 11 26.11 -9.49 16.45
C LEU A 11 27.09 -8.53 17.12
N ALA A 12 27.57 -7.53 16.39
CA ALA A 12 28.44 -6.50 16.96
C ALA A 12 27.73 -5.70 18.07
N TYR A 13 26.47 -5.32 17.85
CA TYR A 13 25.65 -4.65 18.87
C TYR A 13 25.51 -5.48 20.14
N ILE A 14 25.18 -6.76 20.00
CA ILE A 14 25.06 -7.70 21.13
C ILE A 14 26.40 -7.86 21.85
N ALA A 15 27.50 -8.04 21.11
CA ALA A 15 28.84 -8.20 21.69
C ALA A 15 29.27 -6.97 22.51
N ILE A 16 29.01 -5.76 21.98
CA ILE A 16 29.27 -4.50 22.70
C ILE A 16 28.42 -4.44 23.98
N GLY A 17 27.12 -4.74 23.88
CA GLY A 17 26.21 -4.72 25.03
C GLY A 17 26.64 -5.69 26.14
N VAL A 18 26.99 -6.91 25.77
CA VAL A 18 27.52 -7.91 26.72
C VAL A 18 28.85 -7.46 27.35
N GLY A 19 29.78 -6.93 26.53
CA GLY A 19 31.06 -6.42 27.03
C GLY A 19 30.89 -5.31 28.07
N ILE A 20 30.03 -4.32 27.81
CA ILE A 20 29.75 -3.24 28.77
C ILE A 20 29.03 -3.80 30.01
N ALA A 21 28.07 -4.70 29.85
CA ALA A 21 27.34 -5.30 30.97
C ALA A 21 28.24 -6.14 31.89
N VAL A 22 29.29 -6.80 31.35
CA VAL A 22 30.26 -7.55 32.17
C VAL A 22 31.13 -6.62 33.01
N LEU A 23 31.47 -5.45 32.46
CA LEU A 23 32.29 -4.43 33.17
C LEU A 23 31.47 -3.68 34.23
N ALA A 24 30.16 -3.57 34.07
CA ALA A 24 29.27 -2.89 35.00
C ALA A 24 29.09 -3.68 36.29
N LYS A 25 29.05 -2.99 37.45
CA LYS A 25 28.87 -3.61 38.78
C LYS A 25 27.55 -3.19 39.41
N GLY A 26 26.98 -4.10 40.21
CA GLY A 26 25.76 -3.81 40.97
C GLY A 26 24.57 -3.41 40.08
N VAL A 27 23.84 -2.37 40.47
CA VAL A 27 22.65 -1.86 39.80
C VAL A 27 22.92 -1.37 38.38
N TRP A 28 24.14 -0.87 38.12
CA TRP A 28 24.52 -0.40 36.79
C TRP A 28 24.50 -1.49 35.74
N LYS A 29 24.74 -2.74 36.11
CA LYS A 29 24.61 -3.86 35.17
C LYS A 29 23.18 -4.00 34.66
N VAL A 30 22.19 -3.87 35.52
CA VAL A 30 20.78 -3.93 35.14
C VAL A 30 20.39 -2.75 34.23
N VAL A 31 20.86 -1.53 34.58
CA VAL A 31 20.62 -0.32 33.79
C VAL A 31 21.18 -0.46 32.37
N VAL A 32 22.42 -0.95 32.24
CA VAL A 32 23.05 -1.16 30.93
C VAL A 32 22.26 -2.18 30.10
N ILE A 33 21.91 -3.32 30.68
CA ILE A 33 21.13 -4.35 29.98
C ILE A 33 19.79 -3.78 29.52
N ALA A 34 19.08 -3.10 30.42
CA ALA A 34 17.81 -2.47 30.09
C ALA A 34 17.93 -1.44 28.96
N ALA A 35 18.96 -0.59 29.00
CA ALA A 35 19.22 0.39 27.96
C ALA A 35 19.50 -0.28 26.60
N PHE A 36 20.33 -1.32 26.55
CA PHE A 36 20.60 -2.07 25.33
C PHE A 36 19.38 -2.78 24.74
N ILE A 37 18.42 -3.17 25.57
CA ILE A 37 17.15 -3.73 25.09
C ILE A 37 16.21 -2.62 24.65
N LEU A 38 16.08 -1.54 25.43
CA LEU A 38 15.12 -0.48 25.19
C LEU A 38 15.47 0.38 23.97
N ILE A 39 16.76 0.72 23.76
CA ILE A 39 17.18 1.57 22.64
C ILE A 39 16.68 1.08 21.28
N PRO A 40 16.83 -0.21 20.88
CA PRO A 40 16.31 -0.68 19.60
C PRO A 40 14.81 -0.99 19.59
N THR A 41 14.16 -1.08 20.74
CA THR A 41 12.76 -1.54 20.85
C THR A 41 11.79 -0.50 21.41
N TRP A 42 12.27 0.67 21.79
CA TRP A 42 11.51 1.70 22.49
C TRP A 42 10.23 2.14 21.77
N ASP A 43 10.24 2.12 20.43
CA ASP A 43 9.13 2.56 19.59
C ASP A 43 8.17 1.42 19.19
N ILE A 44 8.46 0.16 19.55
CA ILE A 44 7.60 -0.99 19.17
C ILE A 44 6.24 -0.88 19.84
N VAL A 45 6.22 -0.66 21.15
CA VAL A 45 4.96 -0.60 21.89
C VAL A 45 4.16 0.67 21.52
N PRO A 46 4.73 1.89 21.58
CA PRO A 46 4.01 3.07 21.15
C PRO A 46 3.62 3.03 19.67
N GLY A 47 4.45 2.45 18.80
CA GLY A 47 4.13 2.27 17.38
C GLY A 47 2.93 1.36 17.14
N LYS A 48 2.82 0.24 17.86
CA LYS A 48 1.66 -0.66 17.78
C LYS A 48 0.38 0.00 18.34
N ILE A 49 0.48 0.72 19.45
CA ILE A 49 -0.66 1.46 20.04
C ILE A 49 -1.12 2.54 19.05
N ALA A 50 -0.19 3.31 18.51
CA ALA A 50 -0.51 4.35 17.52
C ALA A 50 -1.12 3.75 16.25
N LEU A 51 -0.58 2.62 15.74
CA LEU A 51 -1.15 1.93 14.59
C LEU A 51 -2.60 1.53 14.85
N ALA A 52 -2.88 0.87 15.98
CA ALA A 52 -4.23 0.45 16.35
C ALA A 52 -5.19 1.65 16.40
N HIS A 53 -4.76 2.75 17.02
CA HIS A 53 -5.54 3.98 17.12
C HIS A 53 -5.88 4.61 15.76
N TYR A 54 -4.88 4.69 14.85
CA TYR A 54 -5.10 5.23 13.50
C TYR A 54 -5.93 4.28 12.64
N CYS A 55 -5.74 2.97 12.76
CA CYS A 55 -6.57 1.97 12.10
C CYS A 55 -8.04 2.11 12.47
N ASP A 56 -8.34 2.27 13.75
CA ASP A 56 -9.71 2.42 14.23
C ASP A 56 -10.36 3.72 13.75
N LYS A 57 -9.62 4.82 13.76
CA LYS A 57 -10.16 6.13 13.38
C LYS A 57 -10.22 6.40 11.87
N GLU A 58 -9.21 6.00 11.13
CA GLU A 58 -8.99 6.45 9.76
C GLU A 58 -8.94 5.30 8.75
N GLY A 59 -8.63 4.07 9.20
CA GLY A 59 -8.49 2.90 8.35
C GLY A 59 -9.80 2.47 7.71
N GLY A 60 -9.69 1.76 6.57
CA GLY A 60 -10.81 1.14 5.89
C GLY A 60 -11.41 1.98 4.77
N ILE A 61 -12.62 1.59 4.37
CA ILE A 61 -13.32 2.13 3.20
C ILE A 61 -14.38 3.13 3.63
N LYS A 62 -14.42 4.27 2.94
CA LYS A 62 -15.49 5.28 3.06
C LYS A 62 -16.09 5.51 1.68
N ILE A 63 -17.36 5.13 1.50
CA ILE A 63 -18.11 5.33 0.27
C ILE A 63 -19.02 6.53 0.48
N TYR A 64 -18.79 7.59 -0.28
CA TYR A 64 -19.59 8.82 -0.22
C TYR A 64 -20.76 8.73 -1.19
N ARG A 65 -20.53 8.07 -2.34
CA ARG A 65 -21.54 7.91 -3.37
C ARG A 65 -21.30 6.64 -4.18
N SER A 66 -22.36 5.88 -4.43
CA SER A 66 -22.35 4.70 -5.32
C SER A 66 -22.94 5.06 -6.67
N ILE A 67 -22.42 4.45 -7.71
CA ILE A 67 -22.85 4.63 -9.10
C ILE A 67 -23.23 3.27 -9.67
N ASP A 68 -24.42 3.16 -10.23
CA ASP A 68 -24.90 1.92 -10.84
C ASP A 68 -24.61 1.89 -12.35
N GLY A 69 -24.53 0.70 -12.92
CA GLY A 69 -24.44 0.49 -14.37
C GLY A 69 -23.10 0.87 -14.98
N VAL A 70 -22.01 0.73 -14.21
CA VAL A 70 -20.66 1.05 -14.68
C VAL A 70 -20.09 -0.10 -15.51
N GLU A 71 -19.72 0.17 -16.76
CA GLU A 71 -19.12 -0.85 -17.64
C GLU A 71 -17.62 -1.03 -17.39
N GLY A 72 -16.93 0.04 -17.00
CA GLY A 72 -15.49 0.04 -16.73
C GLY A 72 -15.03 1.37 -16.13
N PHE A 73 -13.76 1.43 -15.82
CA PHE A 73 -13.13 2.60 -15.20
C PHE A 73 -11.69 2.78 -15.68
N LEU A 74 -11.11 3.94 -15.42
CA LEU A 74 -9.71 4.26 -15.68
C LEU A 74 -8.86 3.98 -14.44
N SER A 75 -7.86 3.12 -14.55
CA SER A 75 -6.84 2.89 -13.53
C SER A 75 -5.67 3.84 -13.79
N LEU A 76 -5.47 4.81 -12.91
CA LEU A 76 -4.38 5.79 -13.03
C LEU A 76 -3.03 5.25 -12.55
N ASP A 77 -3.00 4.09 -11.91
CA ASP A 77 -1.79 3.38 -11.50
C ASP A 77 -1.16 2.55 -12.63
N GLY A 78 -1.89 2.41 -13.74
CA GLY A 78 -1.42 1.72 -14.94
C GLY A 78 -1.56 0.20 -14.88
N GLU A 79 -2.31 -0.32 -13.92
CA GLU A 79 -2.48 -1.76 -13.72
C GLU A 79 -3.94 -2.19 -13.94
N ALA A 80 -4.13 -3.37 -14.56
CA ALA A 80 -5.41 -4.03 -14.68
C ALA A 80 -5.25 -5.51 -14.31
N TYR A 81 -6.10 -5.98 -13.43
CA TYR A 81 -6.06 -7.36 -12.91
C TYR A 81 -7.24 -8.17 -13.43
N GLU A 82 -7.03 -9.49 -13.58
CA GLU A 82 -8.10 -10.41 -14.03
C GLU A 82 -9.33 -10.40 -13.13
N GLU A 83 -9.14 -10.12 -11.83
CA GLU A 83 -10.18 -10.03 -10.83
C GLU A 83 -11.25 -8.98 -11.18
N TYR A 84 -10.84 -7.88 -11.80
CA TYR A 84 -11.78 -6.83 -12.23
C TYR A 84 -12.83 -7.35 -13.21
N PHE A 85 -12.47 -8.31 -14.03
CA PHE A 85 -13.35 -8.91 -15.03
C PHE A 85 -14.08 -10.14 -14.50
N LYS A 86 -13.34 -11.07 -13.89
CA LYS A 86 -13.88 -12.38 -13.46
C LYS A 86 -14.74 -12.28 -12.20
N HIS A 87 -14.32 -11.46 -11.25
CA HIS A 87 -14.94 -11.39 -9.93
C HIS A 87 -15.74 -10.11 -9.69
N PHE A 88 -15.33 -8.98 -10.28
CA PHE A 88 -16.05 -7.72 -10.12
C PHE A 88 -17.06 -7.45 -11.23
N GLY A 89 -16.87 -8.04 -12.42
CA GLY A 89 -17.86 -7.99 -13.50
C GLY A 89 -17.74 -6.80 -14.44
N TYR A 90 -16.64 -6.06 -14.42
CA TYR A 90 -16.40 -5.00 -15.39
C TYR A 90 -16.14 -5.57 -16.79
N LYS A 91 -16.58 -4.84 -17.82
CA LYS A 91 -16.35 -5.20 -19.23
C LYS A 91 -14.95 -4.82 -19.69
N TYR A 92 -14.45 -3.67 -19.22
CA TYR A 92 -13.12 -3.17 -19.55
C TYR A 92 -12.53 -2.37 -18.39
N VAL A 93 -11.21 -2.25 -18.38
CA VAL A 93 -10.45 -1.31 -17.54
C VAL A 93 -9.51 -0.55 -18.46
N GLU A 94 -9.57 0.76 -18.42
CA GLU A 94 -8.58 1.60 -19.09
C GLU A 94 -7.41 1.85 -18.15
N ILE A 95 -6.21 1.88 -18.70
CA ILE A 95 -4.98 2.07 -17.92
C ILE A 95 -4.16 3.22 -18.50
N THR A 96 -3.41 3.90 -17.65
CA THR A 96 -2.41 4.87 -18.07
C THR A 96 -1.06 4.19 -18.19
N LYS A 97 -0.31 4.53 -19.23
CA LYS A 97 1.07 4.10 -19.40
C LYS A 97 1.99 5.30 -19.60
N PRO A 98 3.16 5.31 -18.96
CA PRO A 98 4.13 6.34 -19.25
C PRO A 98 4.70 6.10 -20.66
N GLY A 99 4.34 6.94 -21.60
CA GLY A 99 4.98 6.97 -22.91
C GLY A 99 6.41 7.46 -22.76
N ARG A 100 7.38 6.58 -23.00
CA ARG A 100 8.80 6.87 -22.84
C ARG A 100 9.44 7.14 -24.20
N ASP A 101 10.29 8.14 -24.27
CA ASP A 101 11.20 8.33 -25.39
C ASP A 101 12.17 7.12 -25.46
N PRO A 102 12.21 6.36 -26.57
CA PRO A 102 13.07 5.20 -26.70
C PRO A 102 14.57 5.47 -26.52
N ARG A 103 15.00 6.73 -26.79
CA ARG A 103 16.43 7.11 -26.72
C ARG A 103 16.85 7.60 -25.34
N THR A 104 15.99 8.29 -24.64
CA THR A 104 16.32 8.94 -23.37
C THR A 104 15.68 8.28 -22.17
N SER A 105 14.75 7.34 -22.36
CA SER A 105 13.91 6.70 -21.34
C SER A 105 13.11 7.70 -20.48
N LYS A 106 13.08 8.98 -20.87
CA LYS A 106 12.28 10.01 -20.19
C LYS A 106 10.81 9.85 -20.56
N VAL A 107 9.94 10.09 -19.57
CA VAL A 107 8.49 10.16 -19.81
C VAL A 107 8.17 11.41 -20.59
N VAL A 108 7.59 11.27 -21.79
CA VAL A 108 7.28 12.37 -22.71
C VAL A 108 5.79 12.67 -22.75
N ASN A 109 4.97 11.63 -22.60
CA ASN A 109 3.51 11.72 -22.64
C ASN A 109 2.87 10.63 -21.81
N THR A 110 1.56 10.70 -21.65
CA THR A 110 0.75 9.61 -21.09
C THR A 110 0.03 8.92 -22.24
N GLU A 111 0.26 7.63 -22.39
CA GLU A 111 -0.49 6.78 -23.30
C GLU A 111 -1.63 6.08 -22.55
N TYR A 112 -2.67 5.74 -23.27
CA TYR A 112 -3.83 5.04 -22.72
C TYR A 112 -4.01 3.70 -23.43
N ALA A 113 -4.41 2.69 -22.66
CA ALA A 113 -4.80 1.41 -23.23
C ALA A 113 -6.07 0.92 -22.56
N ARG A 114 -6.90 0.21 -23.32
CA ARG A 114 -8.09 -0.48 -22.82
C ARG A 114 -7.77 -1.95 -22.69
N VAL A 115 -7.99 -2.48 -21.51
CA VAL A 115 -7.82 -3.89 -21.19
C VAL A 115 -9.21 -4.54 -21.11
N THR A 116 -9.34 -5.69 -21.75
CA THR A 116 -10.55 -6.53 -21.73
C THR A 116 -10.17 -7.97 -21.46
N LEU A 117 -11.12 -8.78 -21.01
CA LEU A 117 -10.93 -10.21 -20.89
C LEU A 117 -11.35 -10.90 -22.20
N GLY A 118 -10.40 -11.53 -22.87
CA GLY A 118 -10.69 -12.31 -24.08
C GLY A 118 -11.49 -13.57 -23.81
N SER A 119 -12.06 -14.15 -24.85
CA SER A 119 -12.78 -15.44 -24.79
C SER A 119 -11.88 -16.62 -24.37
N ASP A 120 -10.57 -16.47 -24.52
CA ASP A 120 -9.53 -17.39 -24.07
C ASP A 120 -9.16 -17.22 -22.58
N GLY A 121 -9.82 -16.30 -21.87
CA GLY A 121 -9.57 -15.99 -20.45
C GLY A 121 -8.34 -15.16 -20.20
N ARG A 122 -7.66 -14.67 -21.25
CA ARG A 122 -6.47 -13.81 -21.14
C ARG A 122 -6.84 -12.35 -21.28
N LEU A 123 -6.06 -11.50 -20.62
CA LEU A 123 -6.17 -10.07 -20.78
C LEU A 123 -5.70 -9.65 -22.17
N LYS A 124 -6.53 -8.90 -22.88
CA LYS A 124 -6.21 -8.28 -24.18
C LYS A 124 -6.14 -6.79 -23.97
N GLU A 125 -5.07 -6.20 -24.48
CA GLU A 125 -4.82 -4.78 -24.39
C GLU A 125 -4.89 -4.15 -25.78
N GLU A 126 -5.63 -3.05 -25.87
CA GLU A 126 -5.77 -2.24 -27.08
C GLU A 126 -5.39 -0.79 -26.77
N LYS A 127 -4.50 -0.22 -27.58
CA LYS A 127 -4.12 1.19 -27.45
C LYS A 127 -5.30 2.08 -27.82
N VAL A 128 -5.56 3.09 -27.02
CA VAL A 128 -6.61 4.09 -27.27
C VAL A 128 -6.03 5.50 -27.22
N ASP A 129 -6.56 6.41 -28.02
CA ASP A 129 -6.06 7.79 -28.10
C ASP A 129 -6.40 8.59 -26.84
N ARG A 130 -7.55 8.29 -26.24
CA ARG A 130 -8.03 8.94 -25.01
C ARG A 130 -8.91 7.98 -24.20
N PRO A 131 -8.95 8.15 -22.87
CA PRO A 131 -9.86 7.36 -22.06
C PRO A 131 -11.31 7.79 -22.32
N LEU A 132 -12.20 6.81 -22.33
CA LEU A 132 -13.65 7.03 -22.42
C LEU A 132 -14.32 6.91 -21.05
N SER A 133 -13.63 6.33 -20.09
CA SER A 133 -14.13 6.11 -18.73
C SER A 133 -14.41 7.45 -18.04
N ARG A 134 -15.59 7.54 -17.44
CA ARG A 134 -16.00 8.68 -16.62
C ARG A 134 -15.38 8.60 -15.22
N TYR A 135 -15.15 7.40 -14.73
CA TYR A 135 -14.68 7.16 -13.38
C TYR A 135 -13.23 6.69 -13.39
N ALA A 136 -12.47 7.12 -12.41
CA ALA A 136 -11.08 6.73 -12.28
C ALA A 136 -10.76 6.23 -10.88
N TYR A 137 -9.91 5.20 -10.83
CA TYR A 137 -9.20 4.78 -9.64
C TYR A 137 -7.83 5.44 -9.61
N LYS A 138 -7.48 6.01 -8.48
CA LYS A 138 -6.18 6.62 -8.20
C LYS A 138 -5.59 5.98 -6.96
N GLU A 139 -4.48 5.28 -7.14
CA GLU A 139 -3.68 4.78 -6.02
C GLU A 139 -2.92 5.93 -5.36
N ALA A 140 -2.76 5.85 -4.04
CA ALA A 140 -1.90 6.76 -3.31
C ALA A 140 -0.44 6.64 -3.79
N PRO A 141 0.30 7.74 -3.87
CA PRO A 141 1.73 7.67 -4.16
C PRO A 141 2.44 6.72 -3.18
N ARG A 142 3.19 5.75 -3.69
CA ARG A 142 3.90 4.71 -2.89
C ARG A 142 4.86 5.26 -1.82
N LEU A 143 5.15 6.55 -1.84
CA LEU A 143 6.04 7.23 -0.90
C LEU A 143 5.30 7.90 0.28
N GLY A 144 4.01 7.64 0.42
CA GLY A 144 3.20 8.01 1.59
C GLY A 144 3.09 9.52 1.80
N GLU A 145 1.95 10.07 1.46
CA GLU A 145 1.60 11.48 1.73
C GLU A 145 1.39 11.78 3.21
N GLY A 146 1.78 10.95 4.13
CA GLY A 146 1.58 11.22 5.55
C GLY A 146 2.47 10.36 6.41
N ARG A 147 3.73 10.80 6.60
CA ARG A 147 4.51 10.26 7.71
C ARG A 147 3.89 10.76 9.01
N MET A 148 3.23 9.84 9.69
CA MET A 148 2.69 10.07 11.02
C MET A 148 3.75 9.75 12.09
N ALA A 149 3.43 10.00 13.36
CA ALA A 149 4.31 9.66 14.46
C ALA A 149 4.74 8.17 14.42
N PHE A 150 5.88 7.85 14.97
CA PHE A 150 6.42 6.49 15.10
C PHE A 150 6.64 5.71 13.79
N GLY A 151 6.79 6.40 12.64
CA GLY A 151 7.03 5.74 11.36
C GLY A 151 5.79 5.06 10.76
N ILE A 152 4.61 5.45 11.18
CA ILE A 152 3.34 5.07 10.57
C ILE A 152 3.21 5.82 9.24
N VAL A 153 2.72 5.10 8.24
CA VAL A 153 2.47 5.63 6.89
C VAL A 153 0.99 5.38 6.55
N ARG A 154 0.38 6.39 5.96
CA ARG A 154 -1.00 6.36 5.48
C ARG A 154 -1.02 6.50 3.97
N ASN A 155 -1.68 5.56 3.29
CA ASN A 155 -2.00 5.64 1.88
C ASN A 155 -3.50 5.82 1.72
N ILE A 156 -3.92 6.69 0.81
CA ILE A 156 -5.33 6.93 0.52
C ILE A 156 -5.58 6.71 -0.96
N ASP A 157 -6.19 5.58 -1.28
CA ASP A 157 -6.69 5.33 -2.62
C ASP A 157 -8.05 5.98 -2.81
N SER A 158 -8.35 6.41 -4.01
CA SER A 158 -9.58 7.15 -4.31
C SER A 158 -10.25 6.67 -5.58
N ILE A 159 -11.58 6.64 -5.58
CA ILE A 159 -12.39 6.56 -6.79
C ILE A 159 -12.99 7.94 -7.06
N LEU A 160 -12.80 8.44 -8.29
CA LEU A 160 -13.14 9.79 -8.70
C LEU A 160 -14.13 9.78 -9.87
N ASP A 161 -15.03 10.76 -9.91
CA ASP A 161 -15.75 11.13 -11.13
C ASP A 161 -14.91 12.17 -11.88
N LEU A 162 -14.37 11.83 -13.06
CA LEU A 162 -13.49 12.70 -13.84
C LEU A 162 -14.19 13.93 -14.41
N ARG A 163 -15.53 13.93 -14.49
CA ARG A 163 -16.29 15.10 -14.98
C ARG A 163 -16.43 16.18 -13.93
N THR A 164 -16.68 15.75 -12.67
CA THR A 164 -16.96 16.68 -11.56
C THR A 164 -15.79 16.85 -10.63
N ASN A 165 -14.76 16.02 -10.76
CA ASN A 165 -13.62 15.91 -9.83
C ASN A 165 -14.08 15.51 -8.40
N GLU A 166 -15.26 14.92 -8.28
CA GLU A 166 -15.83 14.46 -7.03
C GLU A 166 -15.18 13.15 -6.58
N VAL A 167 -14.81 13.06 -5.31
CA VAL A 167 -14.35 11.81 -4.72
C VAL A 167 -15.57 10.97 -4.34
N LEU A 168 -15.75 9.83 -4.98
CA LEU A 168 -16.88 8.92 -4.75
C LEU A 168 -16.62 7.98 -3.58
N ALA A 169 -15.39 7.55 -3.42
CA ALA A 169 -14.96 6.71 -2.30
C ALA A 169 -13.48 6.89 -2.03
N THR A 170 -13.09 6.60 -0.79
CA THR A 170 -11.70 6.50 -0.36
C THR A 170 -11.47 5.19 0.35
N ARG A 171 -10.27 4.63 0.19
CA ARG A 171 -9.76 3.53 0.98
C ARG A 171 -8.46 3.95 1.63
N THR A 172 -8.43 3.91 2.94
CA THR A 172 -7.25 4.28 3.72
C THR A 172 -6.54 3.03 4.22
N GLU A 173 -5.35 2.81 3.72
CA GLU A 173 -4.43 1.81 4.24
C GLU A 173 -3.44 2.48 5.18
N ILE A 174 -3.27 1.90 6.35
CA ILE A 174 -2.31 2.38 7.34
C ILE A 174 -1.37 1.24 7.67
N TYR A 175 -0.09 1.51 7.59
CA TYR A 175 0.92 0.53 7.94
C TYR A 175 2.05 1.16 8.73
N TRP A 176 2.61 0.37 9.61
CA TRP A 176 3.74 0.75 10.42
C TRP A 176 5.02 0.18 9.82
N ARG A 177 5.93 1.06 9.42
CA ARG A 177 7.22 0.66 8.86
C ARG A 177 8.24 0.26 9.92
N GLY A 178 7.95 0.58 11.19
CA GLY A 178 8.91 0.41 12.27
C GLY A 178 10.16 1.30 12.14
N ASN A 179 11.07 1.14 13.08
CA ASN A 179 12.39 1.76 13.01
C ASN A 179 13.35 1.00 12.07
N TRP A 180 14.62 1.43 12.02
CA TRP A 180 15.62 0.80 11.18
C TRP A 180 15.83 -0.69 11.49
N LEU A 181 15.84 -1.06 12.78
CA LEU A 181 16.01 -2.45 13.21
C LEU A 181 14.85 -3.32 12.75
N GLN A 182 13.63 -2.85 12.94
CA GLN A 182 12.42 -3.57 12.53
C GLN A 182 12.32 -3.71 11.02
N ARG A 183 12.74 -2.70 10.28
CA ARG A 183 12.73 -2.72 8.82
C ARG A 183 13.60 -3.85 8.26
N TYR A 184 14.71 -4.16 8.91
CA TYR A 184 15.64 -5.21 8.50
C TYR A 184 15.40 -6.55 9.20
N ALA A 185 14.83 -6.54 10.41
CA ALA A 185 14.56 -7.75 11.21
C ALA A 185 13.08 -8.17 11.19
N SER A 186 12.23 -7.53 10.39
CA SER A 186 10.79 -7.77 10.28
C SER A 186 10.41 -9.26 10.10
N PRO A 187 11.12 -10.07 9.31
CA PRO A 187 10.80 -11.48 9.18
C PRO A 187 10.97 -12.26 10.48
N ILE A 188 11.86 -11.80 11.37
CA ILE A 188 12.22 -12.49 12.61
C ILE A 188 11.38 -11.98 13.78
N LEU A 189 11.15 -10.66 13.84
CA LEU A 189 10.52 -10.00 14.99
C LEU A 189 9.00 -9.80 14.84
N GLY A 190 8.41 -10.20 13.69
CA GLY A 190 7.00 -9.95 13.43
C GLY A 190 6.63 -8.47 13.51
N ALA A 191 7.62 -7.61 13.28
CA ALA A 191 7.49 -6.17 13.36
C ALA A 191 6.89 -5.64 12.07
N GLY A 192 5.76 -5.11 12.17
CA GLY A 192 4.95 -4.53 11.11
C GLY A 192 3.48 -4.86 11.39
N GLY A 193 2.65 -3.89 11.25
CA GLY A 193 1.21 -4.07 11.28
C GLY A 193 0.64 -3.24 10.17
N TYR A 194 -0.48 -3.66 9.64
CA TYR A 194 -1.23 -2.90 8.66
C TYR A 194 -2.72 -3.12 8.87
N CYS A 195 -3.53 -2.18 8.41
CA CYS A 195 -4.97 -2.31 8.31
C CYS A 195 -5.44 -1.81 6.93
N GLY A 196 -6.60 -2.28 6.50
CA GLY A 196 -7.18 -1.88 5.23
C GLY A 196 -6.67 -2.65 4.01
N LYS A 197 -6.12 -3.86 4.18
CA LYS A 197 -5.52 -4.66 3.09
C LYS A 197 -6.18 -6.03 2.87
N ASP A 198 -7.43 -6.18 3.23
CA ASP A 198 -8.14 -7.42 2.95
C ASP A 198 -8.65 -7.43 1.49
N LEU A 199 -8.52 -8.58 0.80
CA LEU A 199 -9.00 -8.75 -0.57
C LEU A 199 -10.52 -8.54 -0.67
N SER A 200 -11.26 -8.88 0.38
CA SER A 200 -12.69 -8.62 0.49
C SER A 200 -12.99 -7.12 0.52
N GLU A 201 -12.15 -6.32 1.14
CA GLU A 201 -12.25 -4.86 1.17
C GLU A 201 -11.97 -4.25 -0.21
N TYR A 202 -11.03 -4.81 -0.98
CA TYR A 202 -10.80 -4.38 -2.37
C TYR A 202 -12.04 -4.58 -3.22
N LYS A 203 -12.64 -5.77 -3.16
CA LYS A 203 -13.89 -6.05 -3.88
C LYS A 203 -14.99 -5.08 -3.48
N LYS A 204 -15.16 -4.88 -2.17
CA LYS A 204 -16.15 -3.95 -1.61
C LYS A 204 -15.92 -2.53 -2.12
N PHE A 205 -14.69 -2.04 -2.09
CA PHE A 205 -14.31 -0.71 -2.53
C PHE A 205 -14.72 -0.42 -3.98
N TYR A 206 -14.42 -1.33 -4.91
CA TYR A 206 -14.78 -1.17 -6.30
C TYR A 206 -16.27 -1.41 -6.56
N VAL A 207 -16.77 -2.58 -6.15
CA VAL A 207 -18.10 -3.05 -6.53
C VAL A 207 -19.22 -2.28 -5.82
N GLU A 208 -19.01 -1.82 -4.60
CA GLU A 208 -20.03 -1.00 -3.91
C GLU A 208 -20.01 0.47 -4.35
N THR A 209 -18.87 0.96 -4.83
CA THR A 209 -18.75 2.34 -5.35
C THR A 209 -19.17 2.43 -6.81
N LEU A 210 -18.59 1.58 -7.67
CA LEU A 210 -18.85 1.53 -9.10
C LEU A 210 -19.54 0.21 -9.42
N ARG A 211 -20.84 0.14 -9.20
CA ARG A 211 -21.61 -1.09 -9.39
C ARG A 211 -21.67 -1.47 -10.87
N PRO A 212 -21.09 -2.60 -11.27
CA PRO A 212 -21.07 -3.00 -12.66
C PRO A 212 -22.48 -3.31 -13.15
N ILE A 213 -22.68 -3.28 -14.46
CA ILE A 213 -23.90 -3.77 -15.06
C ILE A 213 -24.01 -5.26 -14.71
N ALA A 214 -25.10 -5.64 -14.03
CA ALA A 214 -25.34 -7.02 -13.67
C ALA A 214 -25.16 -7.89 -14.91
N LYS A 215 -24.31 -8.92 -14.83
CA LYS A 215 -24.27 -9.94 -15.87
C LYS A 215 -25.68 -10.54 -15.93
N VAL A 216 -26.36 -10.36 -17.06
CA VAL A 216 -27.50 -11.20 -17.39
C VAL A 216 -26.92 -12.60 -17.53
N VAL A 217 -27.16 -13.44 -16.52
CA VAL A 217 -26.74 -14.85 -16.46
C VAL A 217 -27.61 -15.63 -17.43
#